data_4b5d6a45929eb06727580ff878e92759
#
_entry.id   4b5d6a45929eb06727580ff878e92759
#
_cell.length_a   1.000
_cell.length_b   1.000
_cell.length_c   1.000
_cell.angle_alpha   90.00
_cell.angle_beta   90.00
_cell.angle_gamma   90.00
#
_symmetry.space_group_name_H-M   'P 1'
#
loop_
_entity.id
_entity.type
_entity.pdbx_description
1 polymer ?
#
loop_
_entity_poly.entity_id
_entity_poly.type
_entity_poly.pdbx_seq_one_letter_code
_entity_poly.pdbx_strand_id
1 'polypeptide(L)'
;MNKEEIIALVKDKVSDISDLDERLYHALELLEEYKDHKDFDEIISEVYFSIKKEIQENEDPRLVEFSEVLESTDELIMNEKYEEVITLLTPYQDLVDEMLDVSNLEFDKLEPCCFFNETEKNLFYFMVSDPNKDTYLLNPLASEYYHRLCLVYLKTLSYDKAIKCCKEILRFNPCSNQALLNMAYIAYSQGNYLTSLEYIKEFSKYAFDNTMIFEAYQILVDIYLGYEKYDYAAVFAYIGSSFTDNEEYEETMYNIYEKYKDEIHFDVDDESALDNFLSKEEFSYFPKDDVLDVLYTILMDLEEHNLMEDYFEVANMILSLVDDVDLENELKKKVSEMN
;
A
#
# COMPACT_ATOMS: atom_id res chain seq x y z
N MET A 1 -10.64 14.48 39.10
CA MET A 1 -9.21 14.15 39.09
C MET A 1 -8.44 15.31 38.51
N ASN A 2 -7.23 15.55 38.96
CA ASN A 2 -6.36 16.53 38.31
C ASN A 2 -5.66 15.87 37.10
N LYS A 3 -4.95 16.69 36.30
CA LYS A 3 -4.25 16.23 35.08
C LYS A 3 -3.30 15.07 35.36
N GLU A 4 -2.44 15.19 36.36
CA GLU A 4 -1.43 14.20 36.71
C GLU A 4 -2.06 12.86 37.18
N GLU A 5 -3.18 12.92 37.90
CA GLU A 5 -3.92 11.73 38.33
C GLU A 5 -4.54 10.98 37.15
N ILE A 6 -5.05 11.70 36.13
CA ILE A 6 -5.63 11.09 34.92
C ILE A 6 -4.52 10.41 34.11
N ILE A 7 -3.41 11.10 33.86
CA ILE A 7 -2.25 10.56 33.13
C ILE A 7 -1.73 9.30 33.80
N ALA A 8 -1.53 9.34 35.11
CA ALA A 8 -1.04 8.18 35.87
C ALA A 8 -2.01 6.99 35.80
N LEU A 9 -3.31 7.24 35.90
CA LEU A 9 -4.33 6.21 35.84
C LEU A 9 -4.38 5.52 34.46
N VAL A 10 -4.37 6.31 33.38
CA VAL A 10 -4.39 5.78 32.02
C VAL A 10 -3.14 4.94 31.75
N LYS A 11 -1.95 5.46 32.08
CA LYS A 11 -0.68 4.75 31.95
C LYS A 11 -0.64 3.42 32.68
N ASP A 12 -1.13 3.39 33.93
CA ASP A 12 -1.20 2.17 34.74
C ASP A 12 -2.10 1.11 34.11
N LYS A 13 -3.28 1.53 33.58
CA LYS A 13 -4.24 0.62 32.94
C LYS A 13 -3.75 -0.01 31.65
N VAL A 14 -2.87 0.65 30.91
CA VAL A 14 -2.34 0.14 29.63
C VAL A 14 -0.90 -0.37 29.74
N SER A 15 -0.36 -0.44 30.94
CA SER A 15 1.07 -0.79 31.19
C SER A 15 1.45 -2.19 30.71
N ASP A 16 0.50 -3.14 30.74
CA ASP A 16 0.73 -4.53 30.38
C ASP A 16 0.61 -4.80 28.86
N ILE A 17 0.18 -3.80 28.08
CA ILE A 17 0.08 -3.89 26.64
C ILE A 17 1.45 -3.56 26.02
N SER A 18 2.05 -4.51 25.33
CA SER A 18 3.40 -4.38 24.75
C SER A 18 3.40 -3.75 23.35
N ASP A 19 2.32 -3.94 22.58
CA ASP A 19 2.17 -3.34 21.27
C ASP A 19 1.86 -1.83 21.40
N LEU A 20 2.56 -0.99 20.58
CA LEU A 20 2.42 0.47 20.68
C LEU A 20 1.04 0.93 20.25
N ASP A 21 0.56 0.44 19.11
CA ASP A 21 -0.69 0.92 18.52
C ASP A 21 -1.88 0.47 19.35
N GLU A 22 -1.89 -0.80 19.81
CA GLU A 22 -2.89 -1.33 20.72
C GLU A 22 -2.88 -0.57 22.05
N ARG A 23 -1.70 -0.28 22.59
CA ARG A 23 -1.53 0.47 23.85
C ARG A 23 -2.01 1.91 23.73
N LEU A 24 -1.71 2.58 22.61
CA LEU A 24 -2.18 3.93 22.32
C LEU A 24 -3.68 3.96 22.09
N TYR A 25 -4.22 2.99 21.33
CA TYR A 25 -5.65 2.86 21.10
C TYR A 25 -6.42 2.74 22.41
N HIS A 26 -6.06 1.81 23.28
CA HIS A 26 -6.71 1.65 24.58
C HIS A 26 -6.50 2.84 25.51
N ALA A 27 -5.37 3.54 25.42
CA ALA A 27 -5.17 4.77 26.16
C ALA A 27 -6.13 5.88 25.72
N LEU A 28 -6.37 6.02 24.40
CA LEU A 28 -7.31 6.97 23.83
C LEU A 28 -8.76 6.64 24.24
N GLU A 29 -9.17 5.36 24.17
CA GLU A 29 -10.49 4.94 24.66
C GLU A 29 -10.71 5.33 26.14
N LEU A 30 -9.70 5.11 26.99
CA LEU A 30 -9.79 5.48 28.41
C LEU A 30 -9.85 7.00 28.61
N LEU A 31 -9.21 7.77 27.74
CA LEU A 31 -9.21 9.23 27.78
C LEU A 31 -10.56 9.84 27.38
N GLU A 32 -11.36 9.17 26.58
CA GLU A 32 -12.71 9.61 26.21
C GLU A 32 -13.59 9.92 27.45
N GLU A 33 -13.41 9.21 28.56
CA GLU A 33 -14.10 9.49 29.82
C GLU A 33 -13.78 10.88 30.40
N TYR A 34 -12.70 11.52 29.95
CA TYR A 34 -12.18 12.79 30.46
C TYR A 34 -12.22 13.93 29.44
N LYS A 35 -12.93 13.75 28.31
CA LYS A 35 -12.98 14.73 27.20
C LYS A 35 -13.46 16.13 27.60
N ASP A 36 -14.25 16.25 28.64
CA ASP A 36 -14.71 17.54 29.19
C ASP A 36 -13.72 18.19 30.16
N HIS A 37 -12.55 17.58 30.38
CA HIS A 37 -11.53 18.15 31.25
C HIS A 37 -10.86 19.36 30.58
N LYS A 38 -10.69 20.46 31.33
CA LYS A 38 -10.12 21.73 30.80
C LYS A 38 -8.73 21.63 30.18
N ASP A 39 -7.95 20.63 30.57
CA ASP A 39 -6.59 20.38 30.11
C ASP A 39 -6.53 19.12 29.22
N PHE A 40 -7.63 18.75 28.53
CA PHE A 40 -7.74 17.48 27.82
C PHE A 40 -6.69 17.28 26.73
N ASP A 41 -6.46 18.31 25.87
CA ASP A 41 -5.45 18.23 24.80
C ASP A 41 -4.03 18.03 25.33
N GLU A 42 -3.72 18.68 26.49
CA GLU A 42 -2.42 18.47 27.13
C GLU A 42 -2.30 17.05 27.70
N ILE A 43 -3.41 16.50 28.26
CA ILE A 43 -3.44 15.13 28.80
C ILE A 43 -3.19 14.13 27.69
N ILE A 44 -3.88 14.23 26.54
CA ILE A 44 -3.66 13.37 25.38
C ILE A 44 -2.19 13.42 24.95
N SER A 45 -1.66 14.62 24.73
CA SER A 45 -0.27 14.80 24.30
C SER A 45 0.73 14.17 25.28
N GLU A 46 0.58 14.40 26.58
CA GLU A 46 1.49 13.81 27.58
C GLU A 46 1.37 12.29 27.67
N VAL A 47 0.16 11.72 27.57
CA VAL A 47 -0.04 10.26 27.56
C VAL A 47 0.63 9.66 26.32
N TYR A 48 0.34 10.21 25.14
CA TYR A 48 0.93 9.76 23.88
C TYR A 48 2.45 9.76 23.90
N PHE A 49 3.08 10.91 24.21
CA PHE A 49 4.55 11.01 24.25
C PHE A 49 5.16 10.13 25.33
N SER A 50 4.48 9.97 26.47
CA SER A 50 4.98 9.13 27.54
C SER A 50 4.95 7.64 27.17
N ILE A 51 3.87 7.15 26.55
CA ILE A 51 3.76 5.77 26.10
C ILE A 51 4.77 5.50 24.98
N LYS A 52 4.85 6.38 23.97
CA LYS A 52 5.81 6.26 22.88
C LYS A 52 7.26 6.20 23.40
N LYS A 53 7.61 7.08 24.34
CA LYS A 53 8.95 7.09 24.93
C LYS A 53 9.25 5.82 25.72
N GLU A 54 8.31 5.32 26.50
CA GLU A 54 8.47 4.11 27.31
C GLU A 54 8.66 2.87 26.44
N ILE A 55 7.94 2.78 25.33
CA ILE A 55 8.08 1.68 24.36
C ILE A 55 9.42 1.78 23.64
N GLN A 56 9.82 2.97 23.18
CA GLN A 56 11.14 3.21 22.57
C GLN A 56 12.31 2.90 23.53
N GLU A 57 12.19 3.17 24.82
CA GLU A 57 13.22 2.84 25.81
C GLU A 57 13.33 1.31 26.07
N ASN A 58 12.30 0.54 25.73
CA ASN A 58 12.26 -0.92 25.83
C ASN A 58 12.42 -1.65 24.49
N GLU A 59 12.51 -0.91 23.40
CA GLU A 59 12.68 -1.46 22.06
C GLU A 59 14.05 -2.15 21.92
N ASP A 60 14.09 -3.24 21.17
CA ASP A 60 15.36 -3.90 20.88
C ASP A 60 16.31 -2.92 20.17
N PRO A 61 17.48 -2.60 20.77
CA PRO A 61 18.42 -1.64 20.15
C PRO A 61 18.81 -2.00 18.71
N ARG A 62 18.73 -3.29 18.34
CA ARG A 62 19.02 -3.75 16.97
C ARG A 62 17.94 -3.25 15.99
N LEU A 63 16.66 -3.17 16.43
CA LEU A 63 15.55 -2.67 15.60
C LEU A 63 15.65 -1.17 15.40
N VAL A 64 16.02 -0.42 16.45
CA VAL A 64 16.26 1.03 16.35
C VAL A 64 17.39 1.34 15.36
N GLU A 65 18.55 0.66 15.51
CA GLU A 65 19.67 0.80 14.57
C GLU A 65 19.25 0.44 13.14
N PHE A 66 18.47 -0.62 12.99
CA PHE A 66 18.02 -1.09 11.68
C PHE A 66 17.05 -0.09 11.02
N SER A 67 16.12 0.50 11.78
CA SER A 67 15.23 1.56 11.28
C SER A 67 16.03 2.76 10.76
N GLU A 68 17.03 3.25 11.54
CA GLU A 68 17.90 4.34 11.11
C GLU A 68 18.67 4.00 9.83
N VAL A 69 19.12 2.75 9.70
CA VAL A 69 19.80 2.28 8.48
C VAL A 69 18.82 2.25 7.30
N LEU A 70 17.59 1.76 7.46
CA LEU A 70 16.57 1.80 6.41
C LEU A 70 16.32 3.24 5.94
N GLU A 71 16.10 4.18 6.84
CA GLU A 71 15.91 5.60 6.49
C GLU A 71 17.12 6.16 5.72
N SER A 72 18.34 5.81 6.12
CA SER A 72 19.56 6.27 5.44
C SER A 72 19.68 5.77 3.98
N THR A 73 18.98 4.69 3.63
CA THR A 73 18.99 4.16 2.26
C THR A 73 18.21 5.02 1.28
N ASP A 74 17.27 5.85 1.72
CA ASP A 74 16.44 6.67 0.84
C ASP A 74 17.29 7.68 0.05
N GLU A 75 18.25 8.35 0.72
CA GLU A 75 19.20 9.24 0.05
C GLU A 75 20.08 8.50 -0.96
N LEU A 76 20.51 7.28 -0.62
CA LEU A 76 21.33 6.46 -1.53
C LEU A 76 20.54 6.01 -2.76
N ILE A 77 19.25 5.65 -2.58
CA ILE A 77 18.35 5.28 -3.69
C ILE A 77 18.11 6.48 -4.60
N MET A 78 17.82 7.66 -4.05
CA MET A 78 17.66 8.89 -4.83
C MET A 78 18.92 9.27 -5.62
N ASN A 79 20.08 8.97 -5.09
CA ASN A 79 21.38 9.20 -5.75
C ASN A 79 21.84 8.03 -6.62
N GLU A 80 20.99 7.02 -6.89
CA GLU A 80 21.27 5.84 -7.70
C GLU A 80 22.45 4.98 -7.21
N LYS A 81 22.79 5.05 -5.91
CA LYS A 81 23.89 4.31 -5.28
C LYS A 81 23.45 2.91 -4.83
N TYR A 82 22.89 2.14 -5.74
CA TYR A 82 22.24 0.86 -5.44
C TYR A 82 23.13 -0.19 -4.78
N GLU A 83 24.41 -0.27 -5.15
CA GLU A 83 25.37 -1.21 -4.55
C GLU A 83 25.72 -0.83 -3.09
N GLU A 84 25.68 0.46 -2.76
CA GLU A 84 25.87 0.93 -1.38
C GLU A 84 24.65 0.51 -0.52
N VAL A 85 23.41 0.62 -1.04
CA VAL A 85 22.20 0.15 -0.36
C VAL A 85 22.27 -1.36 -0.08
N ILE A 86 22.63 -2.17 -1.07
CA ILE A 86 22.77 -3.62 -0.89
C ILE A 86 23.80 -3.93 0.20
N THR A 87 24.94 -3.22 0.19
CA THR A 87 26.01 -3.42 1.17
C THR A 87 25.55 -3.06 2.59
N LEU A 88 24.78 -1.98 2.74
CA LEU A 88 24.24 -1.54 4.02
C LEU A 88 23.19 -2.50 4.58
N LEU A 89 22.29 -3.01 3.73
CA LEU A 89 21.17 -3.85 4.17
C LEU A 89 21.55 -5.32 4.39
N THR A 90 22.54 -5.85 3.64
CA THR A 90 22.94 -7.27 3.73
C THR A 90 23.24 -7.77 5.16
N PRO A 91 23.91 -7.02 6.06
CA PRO A 91 24.17 -7.48 7.44
C PRO A 91 22.91 -7.73 8.28
N TYR A 92 21.77 -7.18 7.91
CA TYR A 92 20.53 -7.27 8.68
C TYR A 92 19.64 -8.47 8.28
N GLN A 93 20.07 -9.29 7.31
CA GLN A 93 19.26 -10.45 6.88
C GLN A 93 18.87 -11.38 8.02
N ASP A 94 19.81 -11.70 8.92
CA ASP A 94 19.52 -12.60 10.06
C ASP A 94 18.49 -11.96 11.03
N LEU A 95 18.52 -10.64 11.23
CA LEU A 95 17.55 -9.92 12.05
C LEU A 95 16.16 -9.93 11.38
N VAL A 96 16.11 -9.74 10.08
CA VAL A 96 14.86 -9.81 9.30
C VAL A 96 14.27 -11.22 9.34
N ASP A 97 15.11 -12.25 9.25
CA ASP A 97 14.69 -13.64 9.37
C ASP A 97 14.12 -13.94 10.77
N GLU A 98 14.69 -13.33 11.84
CA GLU A 98 14.12 -13.40 13.20
C GLU A 98 12.74 -12.73 13.29
N MET A 99 12.55 -11.54 12.66
CA MET A 99 11.26 -10.84 12.63
C MET A 99 10.17 -11.63 11.90
N LEU A 100 10.54 -12.43 10.90
CA LEU A 100 9.64 -13.24 10.10
C LEU A 100 9.56 -14.71 10.56
N ASP A 101 10.15 -15.03 11.71
CA ASP A 101 10.09 -16.40 12.24
C ASP A 101 8.69 -16.71 12.82
N VAL A 102 7.94 -17.46 12.06
CA VAL A 102 6.60 -17.94 12.41
C VAL A 102 6.59 -19.42 12.84
N SER A 103 7.75 -20.02 13.12
CA SER A 103 7.88 -21.45 13.39
C SER A 103 7.10 -21.92 14.63
N ASN A 104 6.83 -21.01 15.56
CA ASN A 104 6.11 -21.29 16.81
C ASN A 104 4.62 -20.90 16.77
N LEU A 105 4.11 -20.39 15.63
CA LEU A 105 2.72 -19.97 15.51
C LEU A 105 1.77 -21.14 15.28
N GLU A 106 0.58 -21.07 15.89
CA GLU A 106 -0.53 -21.98 15.64
C GLU A 106 -1.30 -21.57 14.40
N PHE A 107 -0.85 -21.95 13.19
CA PHE A 107 -1.46 -21.58 11.91
C PHE A 107 -2.93 -21.94 11.75
N ASP A 108 -3.45 -22.84 12.57
CA ASP A 108 -4.89 -23.15 12.61
C ASP A 108 -5.71 -22.00 13.21
N LYS A 109 -5.08 -21.10 13.98
CA LYS A 109 -5.72 -19.99 14.69
C LYS A 109 -5.22 -18.62 14.28
N LEU A 110 -3.95 -18.55 13.85
CA LEU A 110 -3.27 -17.29 13.57
C LEU A 110 -2.86 -17.21 12.11
N GLU A 111 -3.05 -16.06 11.50
CA GLU A 111 -2.62 -15.73 10.16
C GLU A 111 -1.52 -14.65 10.23
N PRO A 112 -0.23 -15.03 10.02
CA PRO A 112 0.85 -14.06 10.08
C PRO A 112 0.83 -13.16 8.86
N CYS A 113 0.94 -11.84 9.09
CA CYS A 113 0.96 -10.84 8.04
C CYS A 113 1.95 -9.71 8.35
N CYS A 114 2.46 -9.08 7.30
CA CYS A 114 3.43 -7.99 7.36
C CYS A 114 3.16 -7.00 6.23
N PHE A 115 2.76 -5.78 6.57
CA PHE A 115 2.34 -4.78 5.59
C PHE A 115 3.36 -3.65 5.47
N PHE A 116 3.40 -3.05 4.29
CA PHE A 116 4.21 -1.87 4.01
C PHE A 116 3.47 -0.58 4.38
N ASN A 117 2.14 -0.56 4.23
CA ASN A 117 1.29 0.59 4.55
C ASN A 117 -0.09 0.15 5.06
N GLU A 118 -0.82 1.10 5.66
CA GLU A 118 -2.14 0.86 6.24
C GLU A 118 -3.20 0.52 5.18
N THR A 119 -3.10 1.05 3.95
CA THR A 119 -4.05 0.73 2.88
C THR A 119 -3.97 -0.75 2.51
N GLU A 120 -2.77 -1.31 2.33
CA GLU A 120 -2.60 -2.76 2.07
C GLU A 120 -3.11 -3.61 3.23
N LYS A 121 -2.88 -3.17 4.48
CA LYS A 121 -3.40 -3.84 5.69
C LYS A 121 -4.92 -3.89 5.69
N ASN A 122 -5.59 -2.79 5.40
CA ASN A 122 -7.05 -2.74 5.33
C ASN A 122 -7.59 -3.60 4.18
N LEU A 123 -7.00 -3.52 2.98
CA LEU A 123 -7.36 -4.40 1.87
C LEU A 123 -7.24 -5.88 2.25
N PHE A 124 -6.17 -6.25 2.96
CA PHE A 124 -6.01 -7.61 3.47
C PHE A 124 -7.16 -7.99 4.40
N TYR A 125 -7.49 -7.18 5.39
CA TYR A 125 -8.56 -7.47 6.34
C TYR A 125 -9.93 -7.60 5.69
N PHE A 126 -10.26 -6.73 4.74
CA PHE A 126 -11.57 -6.72 4.11
C PHE A 126 -11.74 -7.75 2.99
N MET A 127 -10.66 -8.08 2.26
CA MET A 127 -10.74 -8.86 1.03
C MET A 127 -10.07 -10.23 1.09
N VAL A 128 -9.10 -10.45 1.99
CA VAL A 128 -8.21 -11.60 1.94
C VAL A 128 -8.24 -12.43 3.22
N SER A 129 -8.28 -11.79 4.40
CA SER A 129 -8.13 -12.47 5.70
C SER A 129 -9.14 -13.60 5.92
N ASP A 130 -8.68 -14.69 6.54
CA ASP A 130 -9.56 -15.78 6.95
C ASP A 130 -10.38 -15.37 8.20
N PRO A 131 -11.72 -15.24 8.11
CA PRO A 131 -12.57 -14.79 9.23
C PRO A 131 -12.56 -15.75 10.43
N ASN A 132 -11.96 -16.93 10.31
CA ASN A 132 -11.84 -17.91 11.40
C ASN A 132 -10.47 -17.87 12.08
N LYS A 133 -9.59 -16.97 11.69
CA LYS A 133 -8.25 -16.80 12.26
C LYS A 133 -8.05 -15.39 12.75
N ASP A 134 -7.31 -15.25 13.83
CA ASP A 134 -6.82 -13.96 14.28
C ASP A 134 -5.56 -13.59 13.46
N THR A 135 -5.43 -12.34 13.07
CA THR A 135 -4.22 -11.84 12.40
C THR A 135 -3.08 -11.67 13.40
N TYR A 136 -1.89 -12.10 13.02
CA TYR A 136 -0.67 -11.90 13.77
C TYR A 136 0.26 -10.97 13.00
N LEU A 137 0.35 -9.71 13.46
CA LEU A 137 1.18 -8.70 12.82
C LEU A 137 2.65 -8.95 13.11
N LEU A 138 3.43 -9.09 12.04
CA LEU A 138 4.88 -9.15 12.08
C LEU A 138 5.45 -7.73 12.01
N ASN A 139 6.74 -7.57 12.37
CA ASN A 139 7.39 -6.27 12.40
C ASN A 139 7.45 -5.66 10.97
N PRO A 140 6.90 -4.44 10.73
CA PRO A 140 6.84 -3.82 9.41
C PRO A 140 8.21 -3.50 8.80
N LEU A 141 9.27 -3.34 9.61
CA LEU A 141 10.64 -3.14 9.11
C LEU A 141 11.12 -4.27 8.19
N ALA A 142 10.59 -5.50 8.38
CA ALA A 142 10.87 -6.61 7.49
C ALA A 142 10.26 -6.38 6.09
N SER A 143 9.05 -5.83 6.00
CA SER A 143 8.43 -5.45 4.73
C SER A 143 9.23 -4.36 4.04
N GLU A 144 9.59 -3.30 4.77
CA GLU A 144 10.42 -2.21 4.25
C GLU A 144 11.77 -2.70 3.68
N TYR A 145 12.43 -3.59 4.42
CA TYR A 145 13.69 -4.19 3.99
C TYR A 145 13.57 -4.86 2.62
N TYR A 146 12.56 -5.72 2.45
CA TYR A 146 12.38 -6.43 1.19
C TYR A 146 11.93 -5.52 0.06
N HIS A 147 11.12 -4.47 0.33
CA HIS A 147 10.73 -3.48 -0.69
C HIS A 147 11.95 -2.71 -1.20
N ARG A 148 12.83 -2.22 -0.30
CA ARG A 148 14.06 -1.52 -0.69
C ARG A 148 15.02 -2.41 -1.47
N LEU A 149 15.25 -3.64 -1.01
CA LEU A 149 16.08 -4.60 -1.75
C LEU A 149 15.47 -4.97 -3.10
N CYS A 150 14.16 -5.16 -3.19
CA CYS A 150 13.50 -5.44 -4.46
C CYS A 150 13.74 -4.30 -5.46
N LEU A 151 13.52 -3.05 -5.03
CA LEU A 151 13.76 -1.87 -5.86
C LEU A 151 15.20 -1.82 -6.40
N VAL A 152 16.21 -1.96 -5.53
CA VAL A 152 17.60 -1.87 -5.98
C VAL A 152 18.01 -3.06 -6.85
N TYR A 153 17.46 -4.26 -6.61
CA TYR A 153 17.69 -5.40 -7.48
C TYR A 153 17.02 -5.24 -8.86
N LEU A 154 15.86 -4.59 -8.94
CA LEU A 154 15.26 -4.23 -10.21
C LEU A 154 16.11 -3.22 -10.97
N LYS A 155 16.55 -2.15 -10.31
CA LYS A 155 17.41 -1.11 -10.90
C LYS A 155 18.77 -1.65 -11.38
N THR A 156 19.27 -2.70 -10.72
CA THR A 156 20.52 -3.40 -11.11
C THR A 156 20.28 -4.63 -12.01
N LEU A 157 19.05 -4.81 -12.51
CA LEU A 157 18.65 -5.94 -13.36
C LEU A 157 18.92 -7.32 -12.74
N SER A 158 19.01 -7.40 -11.41
CA SER A 158 19.25 -8.62 -10.65
C SER A 158 17.93 -9.38 -10.39
N TYR A 159 17.20 -9.72 -11.45
CA TYR A 159 15.83 -10.23 -11.41
C TYR A 159 15.62 -11.43 -10.48
N ASP A 160 16.56 -12.39 -10.44
CA ASP A 160 16.44 -13.55 -9.55
C ASP A 160 16.40 -13.16 -8.06
N LYS A 161 17.11 -12.09 -7.67
CA LYS A 161 17.10 -11.56 -6.30
C LYS A 161 15.83 -10.76 -6.04
N ALA A 162 15.41 -9.93 -7.00
CA ALA A 162 14.15 -9.19 -6.91
C ALA A 162 12.94 -10.13 -6.74
N ILE A 163 12.89 -11.24 -7.50
CA ILE A 163 11.85 -12.27 -7.36
C ILE A 163 11.82 -12.87 -5.94
N LYS A 164 13.00 -13.09 -5.32
CA LYS A 164 13.03 -13.59 -3.95
C LYS A 164 12.43 -12.59 -2.97
N CYS A 165 12.77 -11.30 -3.09
CA CYS A 165 12.20 -10.25 -2.26
C CYS A 165 10.67 -10.18 -2.45
N CYS A 166 10.17 -10.14 -3.68
CA CYS A 166 8.74 -10.14 -3.96
C CYS A 166 8.03 -11.36 -3.33
N LYS A 167 8.64 -12.55 -3.39
CA LYS A 167 8.06 -13.76 -2.80
C LYS A 167 7.98 -13.69 -1.28
N GLU A 168 8.97 -13.12 -0.60
CA GLU A 168 8.90 -12.94 0.85
C GLU A 168 7.83 -11.89 1.22
N ILE A 169 7.72 -10.79 0.46
CA ILE A 169 6.62 -9.83 0.64
C ILE A 169 5.27 -10.53 0.47
N LEU A 170 5.05 -11.19 -0.67
CA LEU A 170 3.77 -11.84 -0.99
C LEU A 170 3.41 -13.03 -0.07
N ARG A 171 4.40 -13.60 0.62
CA ARG A 171 4.18 -14.64 1.62
C ARG A 171 3.36 -14.13 2.82
N PHE A 172 3.55 -12.88 3.21
CA PHE A 172 2.93 -12.27 4.38
C PHE A 172 1.98 -11.13 4.03
N ASN A 173 1.95 -10.70 2.75
CA ASN A 173 1.05 -9.70 2.22
C ASN A 173 0.67 -10.05 0.77
N PRO A 174 -0.30 -10.93 0.55
CA PRO A 174 -0.69 -11.35 -0.79
C PRO A 174 -1.33 -10.25 -1.63
N CYS A 175 -1.76 -9.13 -1.01
CA CYS A 175 -2.32 -7.98 -1.72
C CYS A 175 -1.31 -6.83 -1.93
N SER A 176 -0.01 -7.05 -1.72
CA SER A 176 1.01 -6.03 -1.98
C SER A 176 1.05 -5.63 -3.46
N ASN A 177 0.56 -4.44 -3.75
CA ASN A 177 0.51 -3.87 -5.10
C ASN A 177 1.89 -3.82 -5.74
N GLN A 178 2.88 -3.28 -5.01
CA GLN A 178 4.24 -3.16 -5.52
C GLN A 178 4.89 -4.51 -5.83
N ALA A 179 4.70 -5.52 -4.97
CA ALA A 179 5.32 -6.83 -5.19
C ALA A 179 4.68 -7.56 -6.39
N LEU A 180 3.35 -7.48 -6.54
CA LEU A 180 2.63 -8.07 -7.68
C LEU A 180 3.03 -7.40 -9.00
N LEU A 181 3.09 -6.06 -9.03
CA LEU A 181 3.49 -5.31 -10.21
C LEU A 181 4.96 -5.58 -10.57
N ASN A 182 5.86 -5.63 -9.59
CA ASN A 182 7.26 -5.98 -9.81
C ASN A 182 7.42 -7.39 -10.41
N MET A 183 6.64 -8.37 -9.94
CA MET A 183 6.64 -9.72 -10.53
C MET A 183 6.13 -9.71 -11.97
N ALA A 184 5.09 -8.91 -12.28
CA ALA A 184 4.60 -8.73 -13.64
C ALA A 184 5.67 -8.12 -14.54
N TYR A 185 6.32 -7.04 -14.09
CA TYR A 185 7.39 -6.37 -14.82
C TYR A 185 8.59 -7.28 -15.10
N ILE A 186 9.04 -8.05 -14.09
CA ILE A 186 10.15 -9.00 -14.26
C ILE A 186 9.78 -10.07 -15.29
N ALA A 187 8.59 -10.65 -15.19
CA ALA A 187 8.13 -11.67 -16.14
C ALA A 187 8.04 -11.10 -17.56
N TYR A 188 7.52 -9.89 -17.74
CA TYR A 188 7.50 -9.16 -19.00
C TYR A 188 8.89 -8.95 -19.56
N SER A 189 9.82 -8.42 -18.74
CA SER A 189 11.21 -8.14 -19.15
C SER A 189 11.98 -9.40 -19.57
N GLN A 190 11.60 -10.57 -19.05
CA GLN A 190 12.14 -11.88 -19.42
C GLN A 190 11.42 -12.52 -20.62
N GLY A 191 10.42 -11.86 -21.22
CA GLY A 191 9.61 -12.38 -22.32
C GLY A 191 8.58 -13.44 -21.90
N ASN A 192 8.35 -13.61 -20.60
CA ASN A 192 7.36 -14.55 -20.03
C ASN A 192 5.97 -13.88 -19.95
N TYR A 193 5.41 -13.48 -21.08
CA TYR A 193 4.20 -12.67 -21.16
C TYR A 193 2.99 -13.28 -20.47
N LEU A 194 2.79 -14.61 -20.57
CA LEU A 194 1.68 -15.27 -19.88
C LEU A 194 1.77 -15.11 -18.36
N THR A 195 2.95 -15.32 -17.79
CA THR A 195 3.19 -15.13 -16.35
C THR A 195 3.01 -13.67 -15.94
N SER A 196 3.43 -12.72 -16.80
CA SER A 196 3.19 -11.29 -16.56
C SER A 196 1.70 -10.98 -16.49
N LEU A 197 0.90 -11.48 -17.44
CA LEU A 197 -0.55 -11.30 -17.44
C LEU A 197 -1.22 -11.91 -16.20
N GLU A 198 -0.74 -13.07 -15.70
CA GLU A 198 -1.24 -13.67 -14.46
C GLU A 198 -1.00 -12.74 -13.25
N TYR A 199 0.20 -12.15 -13.12
CA TYR A 199 0.50 -11.20 -12.04
C TYR A 199 -0.28 -9.89 -12.16
N ILE A 200 -0.53 -9.37 -13.38
CA ILE A 200 -1.37 -8.19 -13.56
C ILE A 200 -2.82 -8.50 -13.19
N LYS A 201 -3.34 -9.68 -13.52
CA LYS A 201 -4.68 -10.12 -13.08
C LYS A 201 -4.77 -10.23 -11.55
N GLU A 202 -3.72 -10.67 -10.89
CA GLU A 202 -3.68 -10.68 -9.42
C GLU A 202 -3.59 -9.28 -8.86
N PHE A 203 -2.69 -8.44 -9.38
CA PHE A 203 -2.57 -7.02 -9.04
C PHE A 203 -3.91 -6.27 -9.16
N SER A 204 -4.64 -6.48 -10.27
CA SER A 204 -5.90 -5.78 -10.53
C SER A 204 -7.00 -6.02 -9.48
N LYS A 205 -6.86 -7.06 -8.65
CA LYS A 205 -7.81 -7.32 -7.55
C LYS A 205 -7.68 -6.33 -6.39
N TYR A 206 -6.48 -5.74 -6.22
CA TYR A 206 -6.10 -4.92 -5.07
C TYR A 206 -5.54 -3.55 -5.47
N ALA A 207 -5.58 -3.20 -6.76
CA ALA A 207 -4.95 -1.99 -7.29
C ALA A 207 -5.61 -0.72 -6.75
N PHE A 208 -4.82 0.13 -6.07
CA PHE A 208 -5.29 1.38 -5.46
C PHE A 208 -4.38 2.58 -5.72
N ASP A 209 -3.22 2.40 -6.34
CA ASP A 209 -2.28 3.47 -6.68
C ASP A 209 -2.33 3.77 -8.17
N ASN A 210 -2.64 5.02 -8.55
CA ASN A 210 -2.82 5.41 -9.95
C ASN A 210 -1.54 5.24 -10.78
N THR A 211 -0.37 5.50 -10.19
CA THR A 211 0.92 5.33 -10.87
C THR A 211 1.17 3.85 -11.18
N MET A 212 0.94 2.98 -10.21
CA MET A 212 1.08 1.53 -10.41
C MET A 212 0.04 0.98 -11.39
N ILE A 213 -1.18 1.50 -11.37
CA ILE A 213 -2.22 1.18 -12.35
C ILE A 213 -1.77 1.57 -13.76
N PHE A 214 -1.24 2.78 -13.92
CA PHE A 214 -0.69 3.23 -15.20
C PHE A 214 0.44 2.31 -15.69
N GLU A 215 1.40 1.96 -14.84
CA GLU A 215 2.49 1.03 -15.18
C GLU A 215 1.96 -0.35 -15.59
N ALA A 216 0.93 -0.85 -14.92
CA ALA A 216 0.30 -2.12 -15.29
C ALA A 216 -0.35 -2.06 -16.68
N TYR A 217 -1.04 -0.95 -17.01
CA TYR A 217 -1.60 -0.75 -18.36
C TYR A 217 -0.51 -0.61 -19.42
N GLN A 218 0.63 0.04 -19.13
CA GLN A 218 1.76 0.08 -20.06
C GLN A 218 2.27 -1.33 -20.39
N ILE A 219 2.45 -2.19 -19.37
CA ILE A 219 2.87 -3.58 -19.58
C ILE A 219 1.84 -4.33 -20.43
N LEU A 220 0.53 -4.15 -20.18
CA LEU A 220 -0.53 -4.76 -20.99
C LEU A 220 -0.46 -4.31 -22.44
N VAL A 221 -0.33 -3.01 -22.69
CA VAL A 221 -0.18 -2.45 -24.04
C VAL A 221 0.97 -3.12 -24.78
N ASP A 222 2.14 -3.18 -24.16
CA ASP A 222 3.34 -3.75 -24.77
C ASP A 222 3.19 -5.24 -25.09
N ILE A 223 2.59 -6.00 -24.17
CA ILE A 223 2.33 -7.43 -24.38
C ILE A 223 1.37 -7.64 -25.55
N TYR A 224 0.27 -6.89 -25.61
CA TYR A 224 -0.73 -7.05 -26.66
C TYR A 224 -0.28 -6.51 -28.02
N LEU A 225 0.57 -5.47 -28.05
CA LEU A 225 1.30 -5.09 -29.26
C LEU A 225 2.22 -6.21 -29.74
N GLY A 226 2.92 -6.86 -28.81
CA GLY A 226 3.79 -8.01 -29.11
C GLY A 226 3.01 -9.24 -29.64
N TYR A 227 1.78 -9.42 -29.23
CA TYR A 227 0.86 -10.46 -29.73
C TYR A 227 0.11 -10.06 -31.00
N GLU A 228 0.33 -8.85 -31.53
CA GLU A 228 -0.41 -8.29 -32.69
C GLU A 228 -1.95 -8.21 -32.44
N LYS A 229 -2.37 -8.14 -31.17
CA LYS A 229 -3.75 -7.90 -30.74
C LYS A 229 -3.98 -6.41 -30.55
N TYR A 230 -4.09 -5.67 -31.66
CA TYR A 230 -4.09 -4.21 -31.66
C TYR A 230 -5.33 -3.60 -31.03
N ASP A 231 -6.48 -4.29 -31.09
CA ASP A 231 -7.71 -3.91 -30.40
C ASP A 231 -7.52 -3.85 -28.87
N TYR A 232 -6.93 -4.89 -28.28
CA TYR A 232 -6.59 -4.89 -26.85
C TYR A 232 -5.54 -3.84 -26.49
N ALA A 233 -4.49 -3.70 -27.30
CA ALA A 233 -3.48 -2.70 -27.06
C ALA A 233 -4.08 -1.26 -27.06
N ALA A 234 -4.98 -0.99 -28.00
CA ALA A 234 -5.66 0.32 -28.08
C ALA A 234 -6.60 0.56 -26.90
N VAL A 235 -7.37 -0.45 -26.48
CA VAL A 235 -8.27 -0.34 -25.32
C VAL A 235 -7.48 -0.10 -24.04
N PHE A 236 -6.41 -0.87 -23.78
CA PHE A 236 -5.57 -0.66 -22.60
C PHE A 236 -4.82 0.68 -22.63
N ALA A 237 -4.41 1.15 -23.80
CA ALA A 237 -3.82 2.47 -23.94
C ALA A 237 -4.82 3.60 -23.64
N TYR A 238 -6.07 3.48 -24.10
CA TYR A 238 -7.14 4.41 -23.80
C TYR A 238 -7.41 4.48 -22.29
N ILE A 239 -7.63 3.33 -21.65
CA ILE A 239 -7.87 3.28 -20.20
C ILE A 239 -6.67 3.82 -19.43
N GLY A 240 -5.47 3.35 -19.75
CA GLY A 240 -4.25 3.71 -19.03
C GLY A 240 -3.91 5.20 -19.08
N SER A 241 -4.30 5.91 -20.16
CA SER A 241 -4.07 7.36 -20.28
C SER A 241 -4.75 8.17 -19.17
N SER A 242 -5.82 7.64 -18.56
CA SER A 242 -6.56 8.31 -17.47
C SER A 242 -5.85 8.24 -16.11
N PHE A 243 -4.79 7.43 -15.96
CA PHE A 243 -4.12 7.19 -14.68
C PHE A 243 -2.74 7.86 -14.57
N THR A 244 -2.48 8.89 -15.37
CA THR A 244 -1.20 9.62 -15.31
C THR A 244 -1.42 11.11 -15.47
N ASP A 245 -0.74 11.91 -14.62
CA ASP A 245 -0.67 13.37 -14.73
C ASP A 245 0.53 13.81 -15.59
N ASN A 246 1.32 12.88 -16.13
CA ASN A 246 2.46 13.16 -16.96
C ASN A 246 2.03 13.27 -18.43
N GLU A 247 2.02 14.50 -18.96
CA GLU A 247 1.60 14.81 -20.33
C GLU A 247 2.32 13.96 -21.39
N GLU A 248 3.60 13.65 -21.21
CA GLU A 248 4.37 12.84 -22.17
C GLU A 248 3.90 11.37 -22.19
N TYR A 249 3.59 10.83 -21.02
CA TYR A 249 3.09 9.47 -20.89
C TYR A 249 1.65 9.36 -21.37
N GLU A 250 0.80 10.31 -21.01
CA GLU A 250 -0.56 10.43 -21.53
C GLU A 250 -0.56 10.51 -23.07
N GLU A 251 0.24 11.40 -23.65
CA GLU A 251 0.36 11.54 -25.12
C GLU A 251 0.84 10.22 -25.76
N THR A 252 1.77 9.52 -25.13
CA THR A 252 2.27 8.24 -25.64
C THR A 252 1.18 7.19 -25.70
N MET A 253 0.40 7.04 -24.64
CA MET A 253 -0.73 6.10 -24.59
C MET A 253 -1.82 6.51 -25.57
N TYR A 254 -2.16 7.79 -25.61
CA TYR A 254 -3.15 8.33 -26.55
C TYR A 254 -2.74 8.11 -28.02
N ASN A 255 -1.46 8.28 -28.37
CA ASN A 255 -0.96 8.00 -29.72
C ASN A 255 -1.09 6.53 -30.11
N ILE A 256 -0.93 5.59 -29.16
CA ILE A 256 -1.15 4.17 -29.41
C ILE A 256 -2.65 3.91 -29.67
N TYR A 257 -3.52 4.46 -28.82
CA TYR A 257 -4.97 4.41 -29.02
C TYR A 257 -5.36 4.96 -30.40
N GLU A 258 -4.98 6.20 -30.73
CA GLU A 258 -5.30 6.83 -32.01
C GLU A 258 -4.82 6.02 -33.23
N LYS A 259 -3.68 5.35 -33.09
CA LYS A 259 -3.10 4.52 -34.16
C LYS A 259 -3.91 3.27 -34.44
N TYR A 260 -4.52 2.69 -33.42
CA TYR A 260 -5.18 1.37 -33.52
C TYR A 260 -6.67 1.39 -33.19
N LYS A 261 -7.27 2.55 -32.91
CA LYS A 261 -8.70 2.65 -32.55
C LYS A 261 -9.65 2.06 -33.59
N ASP A 262 -9.27 2.05 -34.87
CA ASP A 262 -10.10 1.46 -35.94
C ASP A 262 -10.23 -0.07 -35.83
N GLU A 263 -9.39 -0.73 -35.05
CA GLU A 263 -9.50 -2.15 -34.71
C GLU A 263 -10.56 -2.42 -33.62
N ILE A 264 -10.99 -1.39 -32.90
CA ILE A 264 -12.03 -1.47 -31.87
C ILE A 264 -13.39 -1.35 -32.55
N HIS A 265 -14.29 -2.32 -32.29
CA HIS A 265 -15.61 -2.40 -32.92
C HIS A 265 -16.78 -2.14 -31.96
N PHE A 266 -16.52 -1.39 -30.88
CA PHE A 266 -17.51 -0.94 -29.90
C PHE A 266 -17.14 0.46 -29.42
N ASP A 267 -18.07 1.11 -28.71
CA ASP A 267 -17.82 2.40 -28.06
C ASP A 267 -17.06 2.16 -26.75
N VAL A 268 -15.84 2.69 -26.61
CA VAL A 268 -14.99 2.50 -25.43
C VAL A 268 -15.53 3.24 -24.20
N ASP A 269 -16.43 4.21 -24.40
CA ASP A 269 -17.12 4.93 -23.33
C ASP A 269 -18.38 4.19 -22.84
N ASP A 270 -18.77 3.08 -23.53
CA ASP A 270 -19.83 2.18 -23.06
C ASP A 270 -19.22 1.14 -22.11
N GLU A 271 -19.36 1.39 -20.80
CA GLU A 271 -18.85 0.52 -19.72
C GLU A 271 -19.22 -0.95 -19.93
N SER A 272 -20.48 -1.23 -20.31
CA SER A 272 -20.96 -2.60 -20.51
C SER A 272 -20.28 -3.29 -21.71
N ALA A 273 -20.03 -2.53 -22.78
CA ALA A 273 -19.31 -3.05 -23.95
C ALA A 273 -17.83 -3.26 -23.63
N LEU A 274 -17.22 -2.36 -22.86
CA LEU A 274 -15.84 -2.44 -22.38
C LEU A 274 -15.64 -3.66 -21.48
N ASP A 275 -16.49 -3.87 -20.49
CA ASP A 275 -16.45 -5.02 -19.59
C ASP A 275 -16.59 -6.35 -20.35
N ASN A 276 -17.55 -6.40 -21.28
CA ASN A 276 -17.74 -7.57 -22.14
C ASN A 276 -16.53 -7.85 -23.03
N PHE A 277 -15.79 -6.82 -23.43
CA PHE A 277 -14.57 -6.99 -24.22
C PHE A 277 -13.43 -7.51 -23.36
N LEU A 278 -13.16 -6.87 -22.22
CA LEU A 278 -12.07 -7.22 -21.29
C LEU A 278 -12.25 -8.65 -20.75
N SER A 279 -13.47 -9.05 -20.43
CA SER A 279 -13.78 -10.39 -19.89
C SER A 279 -13.40 -11.55 -20.82
N LYS A 280 -13.24 -11.33 -22.13
CA LYS A 280 -12.77 -12.37 -23.06
C LYS A 280 -11.34 -12.84 -22.79
N GLU A 281 -10.50 -11.96 -22.25
CA GLU A 281 -9.14 -12.27 -21.80
C GLU A 281 -9.05 -12.39 -20.26
N GLU A 282 -10.23 -12.52 -19.59
CA GLU A 282 -10.34 -12.63 -18.13
C GLU A 282 -9.80 -11.39 -17.37
N PHE A 283 -9.85 -10.23 -18.01
CA PHE A 283 -9.58 -8.95 -17.36
C PHE A 283 -10.88 -8.30 -16.90
N SER A 284 -10.76 -7.40 -15.94
CA SER A 284 -11.77 -6.42 -15.56
C SER A 284 -11.12 -5.05 -15.55
N TYR A 285 -11.92 -4.01 -15.59
CA TYR A 285 -11.45 -2.65 -15.29
C TYR A 285 -10.90 -2.59 -13.87
N PHE A 286 -9.87 -1.77 -13.62
CA PHE A 286 -9.35 -1.53 -12.28
C PHE A 286 -9.01 -0.03 -12.11
N PRO A 287 -9.19 0.53 -10.90
CA PRO A 287 -9.48 -0.19 -9.64
C PRO A 287 -10.86 -0.84 -9.66
N LYS A 288 -11.04 -1.89 -8.86
CA LYS A 288 -12.33 -2.55 -8.68
C LYS A 288 -13.18 -1.82 -7.67
N ASP A 289 -14.52 -1.95 -7.81
CA ASP A 289 -15.48 -1.39 -6.87
C ASP A 289 -15.20 -1.81 -5.42
N ASP A 290 -14.87 -3.10 -5.20
CA ASP A 290 -14.54 -3.61 -3.87
C ASP A 290 -13.33 -2.88 -3.24
N VAL A 291 -12.33 -2.48 -4.04
CA VAL A 291 -11.18 -1.69 -3.56
C VAL A 291 -11.61 -0.27 -3.20
N LEU A 292 -12.42 0.36 -4.05
CA LEU A 292 -12.98 1.69 -3.78
C LEU A 292 -13.84 1.68 -2.52
N ASP A 293 -14.69 0.65 -2.33
CA ASP A 293 -15.50 0.49 -1.10
C ASP A 293 -14.64 0.42 0.16
N VAL A 294 -13.49 -0.27 0.10
CA VAL A 294 -12.53 -0.30 1.22
C VAL A 294 -11.92 1.08 1.44
N LEU A 295 -11.49 1.80 0.40
CA LEU A 295 -10.92 3.14 0.53
C LEU A 295 -11.93 4.15 1.12
N TYR A 296 -13.18 4.12 0.67
CA TYR A 296 -14.24 4.95 1.26
C TYR A 296 -14.54 4.57 2.72
N THR A 297 -14.45 3.28 3.07
CA THR A 297 -14.61 2.84 4.47
C THR A 297 -13.49 3.40 5.34
N ILE A 298 -12.24 3.34 4.87
CA ILE A 298 -11.08 3.95 5.56
C ILE A 298 -11.30 5.46 5.71
N LEU A 299 -11.73 6.13 4.65
CA LEU A 299 -11.96 7.58 4.66
C LEU A 299 -12.98 7.98 5.71
N MET A 300 -14.08 7.24 5.81
CA MET A 300 -15.14 7.50 6.82
C MET A 300 -14.62 7.28 8.25
N ASP A 301 -13.83 6.23 8.48
CA ASP A 301 -13.23 5.93 9.77
C ASP A 301 -12.24 7.03 10.21
N LEU A 302 -11.39 7.50 9.29
CA LEU A 302 -10.46 8.61 9.55
C LEU A 302 -11.19 9.92 9.89
N GLU A 303 -12.32 10.19 9.22
CA GLU A 303 -13.16 11.34 9.53
C GLU A 303 -13.79 11.23 10.93
N GLU A 304 -14.34 10.06 11.27
CA GLU A 304 -14.95 9.81 12.58
C GLU A 304 -13.95 10.02 13.74
N HIS A 305 -12.69 9.62 13.51
CA HIS A 305 -11.61 9.75 14.49
C HIS A 305 -10.87 11.09 14.40
N ASN A 306 -11.29 12.01 13.51
CA ASN A 306 -10.67 13.33 13.29
C ASN A 306 -9.18 13.26 12.90
N LEU A 307 -8.76 12.20 12.20
CA LEU A 307 -7.42 12.00 11.68
C LEU A 307 -7.29 12.69 10.30
N MET A 308 -7.25 14.03 10.33
CA MET A 308 -7.44 14.84 9.12
C MET A 308 -6.28 14.76 8.13
N GLU A 309 -5.04 14.52 8.55
CA GLU A 309 -3.88 14.38 7.67
C GLU A 309 -4.04 13.13 6.80
N ASP A 310 -4.29 11.98 7.43
CA ASP A 310 -4.52 10.70 6.75
C ASP A 310 -5.81 10.73 5.91
N TYR A 311 -6.86 11.43 6.39
CA TYR A 311 -8.08 11.66 5.62
C TYR A 311 -7.80 12.34 4.28
N PHE A 312 -6.99 13.42 4.27
CA PHE A 312 -6.65 14.11 3.03
C PHE A 312 -5.81 13.22 2.09
N GLU A 313 -4.94 12.40 2.63
CA GLU A 313 -4.14 11.46 1.85
C GLU A 313 -5.03 10.43 1.14
N VAL A 314 -5.90 9.74 1.88
CA VAL A 314 -6.82 8.74 1.33
C VAL A 314 -7.82 9.37 0.36
N ALA A 315 -8.36 10.55 0.68
CA ALA A 315 -9.28 11.24 -0.22
C ALA A 315 -8.62 11.64 -1.56
N ASN A 316 -7.38 12.13 -1.53
CA ASN A 316 -6.62 12.40 -2.77
C ASN A 316 -6.32 11.11 -3.53
N MET A 317 -6.04 10.01 -2.85
CA MET A 317 -5.88 8.70 -3.48
C MET A 317 -7.15 8.31 -4.23
N ILE A 318 -8.34 8.40 -3.60
CA ILE A 318 -9.62 8.10 -4.26
C ILE A 318 -9.83 8.99 -5.48
N LEU A 319 -9.60 10.31 -5.35
CA LEU A 319 -9.77 11.25 -6.46
C LEU A 319 -8.77 11.05 -7.61
N SER A 320 -7.64 10.40 -7.37
CA SER A 320 -6.72 9.99 -8.42
C SER A 320 -7.19 8.74 -9.21
N LEU A 321 -8.16 8.03 -8.66
CA LEU A 321 -8.69 6.78 -9.22
C LEU A 321 -10.04 6.97 -9.91
N VAL A 322 -10.87 7.88 -9.42
CA VAL A 322 -12.23 8.11 -9.91
C VAL A 322 -12.63 9.58 -9.85
N ASP A 323 -13.51 9.99 -10.77
CA ASP A 323 -14.10 11.32 -10.77
C ASP A 323 -15.24 11.40 -9.74
N ASP A 324 -14.91 11.81 -8.51
CA ASP A 324 -15.89 12.06 -7.45
C ASP A 324 -16.01 13.56 -7.14
N VAL A 325 -16.95 14.22 -7.81
CA VAL A 325 -17.20 15.66 -7.66
C VAL A 325 -17.67 16.02 -6.25
N ASP A 326 -18.37 15.13 -5.57
CA ASP A 326 -18.89 15.38 -4.22
C ASP A 326 -17.73 15.35 -3.22
N LEU A 327 -16.85 14.37 -3.30
CA LEU A 327 -15.64 14.27 -2.47
C LEU A 327 -14.68 15.45 -2.74
N GLU A 328 -14.48 15.82 -4.01
CA GLU A 328 -13.64 16.99 -4.37
C GLU A 328 -14.16 18.29 -3.74
N ASN A 329 -15.47 18.50 -3.77
CA ASN A 329 -16.10 19.67 -3.15
C ASN A 329 -15.99 19.65 -1.62
N GLU A 330 -16.12 18.49 -1.01
CA GLU A 330 -15.95 18.30 0.42
C GLU A 330 -14.54 18.63 0.88
N LEU A 331 -13.51 18.12 0.16
CA LEU A 331 -12.11 18.45 0.43
C LEU A 331 -11.85 19.95 0.36
N LYS A 332 -12.31 20.62 -0.71
CA LYS A 332 -12.17 22.07 -0.85
C LYS A 332 -12.78 22.83 0.33
N LYS A 333 -13.93 22.37 0.83
CA LYS A 333 -14.60 22.96 1.99
C LYS A 333 -13.77 22.76 3.26
N LYS A 334 -13.34 21.52 3.56
CA LYS A 334 -12.52 21.20 4.75
C LYS A 334 -11.21 22.01 4.77
N VAL A 335 -10.49 22.09 3.63
CA VAL A 335 -9.28 22.93 3.52
C VAL A 335 -9.56 24.40 3.81
N SER A 336 -10.74 24.93 3.37
CA SER A 336 -11.10 26.33 3.63
C SER A 336 -11.46 26.61 5.11
N GLU A 337 -11.90 25.60 5.83
CA GLU A 337 -12.25 25.68 7.27
C GLU A 337 -11.00 25.59 8.17
N MET A 338 -9.89 25.01 7.68
CA MET A 338 -8.63 24.91 8.41
C MET A 338 -7.73 26.16 8.27
N ASN A 339 -8.02 27.05 7.28
CA ASN A 339 -7.31 28.31 7.05
C ASN A 339 -8.04 29.50 7.68
#